data_f66bf54288d5a67ae3a1b37923954249
#
_entry.id   f66bf54288d5a67ae3a1b37923954249
#
_cell.length_a   1.000
_cell.length_b   1.000
_cell.length_c   1.000
_cell.angle_alpha   90.00
_cell.angle_beta   90.00
_cell.angle_gamma   90.00
#
_symmetry.space_group_name_H-M   'P 1'
#
loop_
_entity.id
_entity.type
_entity.pdbx_description
1 polymer ?
#
loop_
_entity_poly.entity_id
_entity_poly.type
_entity_poly.pdbx_seq_one_letter_code
_entity_poly.pdbx_strand_id
1 'polypeptide(L)'
;IVLAIISHEVLYSIDYVLLAIFALMFIIFREVSSLVFLHLRIVLNNYATIYLYAVLISQAISNVPAAIVLTGHVVDWRPLLLGVSVGGIGLIHSSMANIIAIRLSRIKSTEYMKYAIPLFFVILFVFLGFYI
;
A
#
# COMPACT_ATOMS: atom_id res chain seq x y z
N ILE A 1 -20.40 -9.61 -14.18
CA ILE A 1 -21.37 -10.18 -15.16
C ILE A 1 -22.70 -9.43 -15.07
N VAL A 2 -23.33 -9.31 -13.88
CA VAL A 2 -24.66 -8.62 -13.73
C VAL A 2 -24.59 -7.15 -14.16
N LEU A 3 -23.56 -6.38 -13.77
CA LEU A 3 -23.36 -4.99 -14.18
C LEU A 3 -23.12 -4.83 -15.70
N ALA A 4 -22.43 -5.78 -16.33
CA ALA A 4 -22.17 -5.76 -17.76
C ALA A 4 -23.45 -5.98 -18.59
N ILE A 5 -24.46 -6.66 -18.03
CA ILE A 5 -25.76 -6.89 -18.68
C ILE A 5 -26.69 -5.68 -18.50
N ILE A 6 -26.55 -4.95 -17.37
CA ILE A 6 -27.49 -3.87 -17.01
C ILE A 6 -27.08 -2.51 -17.60
N SER A 7 -25.77 -2.24 -17.77
CA SER A 7 -25.32 -0.96 -18.33
C SER A 7 -24.01 -1.06 -19.09
N HIS A 8 -24.13 -1.14 -20.41
CA HIS A 8 -22.98 -1.05 -21.32
C HIS A 8 -22.18 0.27 -21.13
N GLU A 9 -22.85 1.35 -20.76
CA GLU A 9 -22.25 2.67 -20.54
C GLU A 9 -21.18 2.66 -19.43
N VAL A 10 -21.37 1.86 -18.40
CA VAL A 10 -20.38 1.72 -17.31
C VAL A 10 -19.08 1.07 -17.81
N LEU A 11 -19.17 0.13 -18.75
CA LEU A 11 -17.97 -0.51 -19.30
C LEU A 11 -17.12 0.47 -20.13
N TYR A 12 -17.74 1.42 -20.82
CA TYR A 12 -17.03 2.45 -21.59
C TYR A 12 -16.44 3.55 -20.70
N SER A 13 -16.95 3.73 -19.47
CA SER A 13 -16.42 4.70 -18.50
C SER A 13 -15.25 4.19 -17.67
N ILE A 14 -14.90 2.91 -17.81
CA ILE A 14 -13.76 2.31 -17.09
C ILE A 14 -12.44 2.85 -17.67
N ASP A 15 -11.58 3.29 -16.79
CA ASP A 15 -10.20 3.66 -17.16
C ASP A 15 -9.33 2.40 -17.35
N TYR A 16 -9.35 1.87 -18.60
CA TYR A 16 -8.56 0.69 -18.97
C TYR A 16 -7.05 0.93 -18.86
N VAL A 17 -6.61 2.19 -19.00
CA VAL A 17 -5.19 2.54 -18.84
C VAL A 17 -4.79 2.35 -17.38
N LEU A 18 -5.62 2.79 -16.45
CA LEU A 18 -5.40 2.57 -15.02
C LEU A 18 -5.35 1.09 -14.67
N LEU A 19 -6.25 0.27 -15.23
CA LEU A 19 -6.22 -1.19 -15.04
C LEU A 19 -4.95 -1.83 -15.58
N ALA A 20 -4.49 -1.41 -16.77
CA ALA A 20 -3.23 -1.88 -17.35
C ALA A 20 -2.03 -1.50 -16.49
N ILE A 21 -1.99 -0.27 -15.94
CA ILE A 21 -0.94 0.18 -15.02
C ILE A 21 -0.91 -0.71 -13.77
N PHE A 22 -2.06 -1.02 -13.17
CA PHE A 22 -2.12 -1.93 -12.03
C PHE A 22 -1.61 -3.33 -12.38
N ALA A 23 -2.04 -3.89 -13.52
CA ALA A 23 -1.59 -5.20 -13.96
C ALA A 23 -0.06 -5.25 -14.16
N LEU A 24 0.52 -4.25 -14.82
CA LEU A 24 1.95 -4.12 -15.02
C LEU A 24 2.68 -3.95 -13.68
N MET A 25 2.13 -3.17 -12.76
CA MET A 25 2.67 -3.00 -11.42
C MET A 25 2.78 -4.33 -10.68
N PHE A 26 1.74 -5.18 -10.73
CA PHE A 26 1.78 -6.52 -10.12
C PHE A 26 2.91 -7.38 -10.68
N ILE A 27 3.10 -7.37 -12.00
CA ILE A 27 4.16 -8.13 -12.66
C ILE A 27 5.54 -7.62 -12.25
N ILE A 28 5.78 -6.32 -12.36
CA ILE A 28 7.08 -5.70 -12.07
C ILE A 28 7.47 -5.90 -10.61
N PHE A 29 6.57 -5.61 -9.66
CA PHE A 29 6.91 -5.70 -8.25
C PHE A 29 7.06 -7.15 -7.75
N ARG A 30 6.41 -8.11 -8.40
CA ARG A 30 6.67 -9.53 -8.15
C ARG A 30 8.11 -9.92 -8.52
N GLU A 31 8.60 -9.47 -9.68
CA GLU A 31 9.97 -9.74 -10.11
C GLU A 31 10.99 -9.00 -9.24
N VAL A 32 10.73 -7.73 -8.91
CA VAL A 32 11.55 -6.94 -7.99
C VAL A 32 11.64 -7.62 -6.61
N SER A 33 10.53 -8.19 -6.12
CA SER A 33 10.50 -8.92 -4.86
C SER A 33 11.53 -10.04 -4.82
N SER A 34 11.58 -10.88 -5.85
CA SER A 34 12.52 -11.99 -5.91
C SER A 34 13.97 -11.53 -5.86
N LEU A 35 14.30 -10.44 -6.55
CA LEU A 35 15.66 -9.87 -6.57
C LEU A 35 16.04 -9.26 -5.22
N VAL A 36 15.13 -8.50 -4.59
CA VAL A 36 15.39 -7.84 -3.31
C VAL A 36 15.65 -8.85 -2.19
N PHE A 37 14.80 -9.89 -2.08
CA PHE A 37 14.94 -10.89 -1.02
C PHE A 37 16.11 -11.84 -1.22
N LEU A 38 16.50 -12.14 -2.46
CA LEU A 38 17.72 -12.89 -2.74
C LEU A 38 18.98 -12.18 -2.25
N HIS A 39 19.04 -10.86 -2.35
CA HIS A 39 20.21 -10.07 -1.97
C HIS A 39 20.24 -9.68 -0.50
N LEU A 40 19.10 -9.35 0.10
CA LEU A 40 19.02 -8.81 1.45
C LEU A 40 18.94 -9.87 2.55
N ARG A 41 18.66 -11.14 2.23
CA ARG A 41 18.46 -12.25 3.18
C ARG A 41 17.61 -11.86 4.40
N ILE A 42 16.60 -11.02 4.17
CA ILE A 42 15.70 -10.56 5.22
C ILE A 42 14.78 -11.72 5.60
N VAL A 43 14.88 -12.15 6.85
CA VAL A 43 14.00 -13.18 7.41
C VAL A 43 12.89 -12.47 8.20
N LEU A 44 11.68 -12.49 7.67
CA LEU A 44 10.52 -11.85 8.28
C LEU A 44 9.73 -12.87 9.13
N ASN A 45 10.27 -13.23 10.30
CA ASN A 45 9.67 -14.25 11.17
C ASN A 45 8.91 -13.67 12.38
N ASN A 46 9.14 -12.40 12.72
CA ASN A 46 8.51 -11.75 13.86
C ASN A 46 7.40 -10.80 13.39
N TYR A 47 6.25 -10.81 14.06
CA TYR A 47 5.12 -9.95 13.76
C TYR A 47 5.47 -8.46 13.75
N ALA A 48 6.19 -7.97 14.76
CA ALA A 48 6.63 -6.58 14.83
C ALA A 48 7.53 -6.22 13.65
N THR A 49 8.44 -7.11 13.26
CA THR A 49 9.33 -6.91 12.12
C THR A 49 8.56 -6.84 10.81
N ILE A 50 7.65 -7.79 10.58
CA ILE A 50 6.78 -7.79 9.37
C ILE A 50 5.98 -6.48 9.31
N TYR A 51 5.35 -6.08 10.41
CA TYR A 51 4.57 -4.85 10.50
C TYR A 51 5.42 -3.62 10.16
N LEU A 52 6.58 -3.45 10.78
CA LEU A 52 7.46 -2.30 10.56
C LEU A 52 7.98 -2.24 9.12
N TYR A 53 8.43 -3.37 8.56
CA TYR A 53 8.86 -3.41 7.16
C TYR A 53 7.71 -3.05 6.21
N ALA A 54 6.52 -3.57 6.46
CA ALA A 54 5.35 -3.24 5.65
C ALA A 54 5.01 -1.75 5.69
N VAL A 55 5.08 -1.13 6.88
CA VAL A 55 4.88 0.32 7.04
C VAL A 55 5.96 1.10 6.29
N LEU A 56 7.24 0.80 6.52
CA LEU A 56 8.37 1.56 5.94
C LEU A 56 8.38 1.46 4.41
N ILE A 57 8.20 0.25 3.88
CA ILE A 57 8.18 0.04 2.43
C ILE A 57 6.97 0.74 1.80
N SER A 58 5.80 0.74 2.48
CA SER A 58 4.63 1.47 2.01
C SER A 58 4.88 2.98 1.93
N GLN A 59 5.61 3.54 2.88
CA GLN A 59 6.00 4.96 2.83
C GLN A 59 6.97 5.25 1.67
N ALA A 60 7.76 4.28 1.24
CA ALA A 60 8.74 4.45 0.16
C ALA A 60 8.14 4.28 -1.25
N ILE A 61 7.36 3.20 -1.47
CA ILE A 61 6.91 2.80 -2.82
C ILE A 61 5.39 2.67 -2.96
N SER A 62 4.61 3.12 -1.99
CA SER A 62 3.15 2.93 -1.88
C SER A 62 2.75 1.56 -1.32
N ASN A 63 1.58 1.52 -0.67
CA ASN A 63 1.09 0.37 0.08
C ASN A 63 0.81 -0.87 -0.80
N VAL A 64 0.29 -0.69 -2.02
CA VAL A 64 -0.02 -1.82 -2.92
C VAL A 64 1.27 -2.50 -3.41
N PRO A 65 2.27 -1.80 -3.98
CA PRO A 65 3.57 -2.38 -4.27
C PRO A 65 4.24 -3.03 -3.06
N ALA A 66 4.17 -2.39 -1.89
CA ALA A 66 4.73 -2.95 -0.65
C ALA A 66 4.10 -4.29 -0.29
N ALA A 67 2.77 -4.41 -0.40
CA ALA A 67 2.06 -5.67 -0.18
C ALA A 67 2.55 -6.76 -1.14
N ILE A 68 2.69 -6.46 -2.43
CA ILE A 68 3.13 -7.41 -3.46
C ILE A 68 4.55 -7.90 -3.16
N VAL A 69 5.46 -6.97 -2.86
CA VAL A 69 6.87 -7.28 -2.58
C VAL A 69 7.01 -8.19 -1.36
N LEU A 70 6.21 -7.99 -0.33
CA LEU A 70 6.34 -8.71 0.94
C LEU A 70 5.54 -10.02 1.01
N THR A 71 4.47 -10.18 0.24
CA THR A 71 3.51 -11.30 0.39
C THR A 71 4.18 -12.67 0.27
N GLY A 72 5.17 -12.84 -0.60
CA GLY A 72 5.87 -14.11 -0.78
C GLY A 72 6.90 -14.46 0.30
N HIS A 73 7.16 -13.57 1.26
CA HIS A 73 8.29 -13.64 2.19
C HIS A 73 7.90 -13.52 3.67
N VAL A 74 6.61 -13.50 3.96
CA VAL A 74 6.08 -13.42 5.32
C VAL A 74 5.43 -14.74 5.73
N VAL A 75 5.58 -15.11 7.00
CA VAL A 75 4.96 -16.32 7.57
C VAL A 75 3.47 -16.08 7.88
N ASP A 76 3.13 -14.86 8.33
CA ASP A 76 1.76 -14.48 8.63
C ASP A 76 1.39 -13.19 7.88
N TRP A 77 0.25 -13.24 7.22
CA TRP A 77 -0.29 -12.12 6.44
C TRP A 77 -0.90 -11.00 7.29
N ARG A 78 -1.28 -11.29 8.56
CA ARG A 78 -1.96 -10.34 9.43
C ARG A 78 -1.14 -9.09 9.73
N PRO A 79 0.11 -9.20 10.23
CA PRO A 79 0.97 -8.04 10.45
C PRO A 79 1.33 -7.33 9.13
N LEU A 80 1.42 -8.08 8.01
CA LEU A 80 1.61 -7.48 6.69
C LEU A 80 0.42 -6.60 6.30
N LEU A 81 -0.80 -7.14 6.37
CA LEU A 81 -2.02 -6.40 6.03
C LEU A 81 -2.17 -5.14 6.87
N LEU A 82 -1.96 -5.26 8.18
CA LEU A 82 -2.02 -4.12 9.08
C LEU A 82 -0.93 -3.09 8.78
N GLY A 83 0.30 -3.56 8.54
CA GLY A 83 1.44 -2.69 8.23
C GLY A 83 1.24 -1.91 6.93
N VAL A 84 0.78 -2.53 5.85
CA VAL A 84 0.52 -1.82 4.59
C VAL A 84 -0.68 -0.87 4.69
N SER A 85 -1.67 -1.20 5.53
CA SER A 85 -2.81 -0.32 5.78
C SER A 85 -2.39 0.93 6.54
N VAL A 86 -1.63 0.78 7.61
CA VAL A 86 -1.07 1.90 8.39
C VAL A 86 -0.04 2.67 7.56
N GLY A 87 0.82 1.96 6.83
CA GLY A 87 1.81 2.54 5.94
C GLY A 87 1.21 3.30 4.75
N GLY A 88 -0.06 3.07 4.41
CA GLY A 88 -0.79 3.87 3.42
C GLY A 88 -1.21 5.25 3.92
N ILE A 89 -1.11 5.50 5.24
CA ILE A 89 -1.36 6.80 5.86
C ILE A 89 -0.03 7.58 5.94
N GLY A 90 -0.06 8.89 6.01
CA GLY A 90 1.14 9.73 6.22
C GLY A 90 1.57 10.48 4.97
N LEU A 91 2.53 9.98 4.22
CA LEU A 91 2.99 10.65 3.00
C LEU A 91 1.95 10.54 1.87
N ILE A 92 1.94 11.52 0.97
CA ILE A 92 0.96 11.59 -0.11
C ILE A 92 1.07 10.37 -1.04
N HIS A 93 2.30 9.99 -1.36
CA HIS A 93 2.59 8.89 -2.29
C HIS A 93 2.54 7.50 -1.63
N SER A 94 2.37 7.43 -0.30
CA SER A 94 2.26 6.15 0.40
C SER A 94 1.00 5.35 0.03
N SER A 95 0.00 6.02 -0.56
CA SER A 95 -1.18 5.39 -1.14
C SER A 95 -1.73 6.19 -2.31
N MET A 96 -2.12 5.50 -3.38
CA MET A 96 -2.86 6.11 -4.50
C MET A 96 -4.18 6.77 -4.04
N ALA A 97 -4.81 6.23 -3.01
CA ALA A 97 -6.03 6.80 -2.44
C ALA A 97 -5.80 8.22 -1.89
N ASN A 98 -4.64 8.50 -1.30
CA ASN A 98 -4.28 9.83 -0.80
C ASN A 98 -4.19 10.83 -1.94
N ILE A 99 -3.54 10.45 -3.06
CA ILE A 99 -3.41 11.29 -4.25
C ILE A 99 -4.77 11.62 -4.84
N ILE A 100 -5.64 10.61 -4.96
CA ILE A 100 -7.00 10.77 -5.47
C ILE A 100 -7.82 11.67 -4.55
N ALA A 101 -7.78 11.43 -3.23
CA ALA A 101 -8.51 12.23 -2.23
C ALA A 101 -8.09 13.71 -2.26
N ILE A 102 -6.79 14.00 -2.30
CA ILE A 102 -6.24 15.36 -2.40
C ILE A 102 -6.72 16.05 -3.68
N ARG A 103 -6.67 15.32 -4.81
CA ARG A 103 -7.10 15.84 -6.11
C ARG A 103 -8.60 16.15 -6.14
N LEU A 104 -9.44 15.27 -5.61
CA LEU A 104 -10.90 15.46 -5.59
C LEU A 104 -11.33 16.55 -4.61
N SER A 105 -10.73 16.61 -3.42
CA SER A 105 -11.06 17.60 -2.40
C SER A 105 -10.44 18.99 -2.65
N ARG A 106 -9.51 19.09 -3.60
CA ARG A 106 -8.77 20.32 -3.94
C ARG A 106 -8.02 20.96 -2.76
N ILE A 107 -7.71 20.18 -1.72
CA ILE A 107 -6.89 20.62 -0.61
C ILE A 107 -5.42 20.67 -1.01
N LYS A 108 -4.65 21.52 -0.32
CA LYS A 108 -3.19 21.57 -0.55
C LYS A 108 -2.51 20.34 0.05
N SER A 109 -1.52 19.83 -0.64
CA SER A 109 -0.72 18.67 -0.20
C SER A 109 -0.09 18.90 1.20
N THR A 110 0.35 20.10 1.47
CA THR A 110 0.91 20.50 2.78
C THR A 110 -0.14 20.47 3.89
N GLU A 111 -1.36 20.84 3.59
CA GLU A 111 -2.48 20.80 4.54
C GLU A 111 -2.87 19.36 4.87
N TYR A 112 -2.95 18.48 3.87
CA TYR A 112 -3.15 17.06 4.08
C TYR A 112 -2.07 16.47 4.99
N MET A 113 -0.77 16.70 4.68
CA MET A 113 0.34 16.14 5.44
C MET A 113 0.39 16.64 6.88
N LYS A 114 -0.06 17.86 7.16
CA LYS A 114 -0.13 18.43 8.51
C LYS A 114 -0.98 17.58 9.47
N TYR A 115 -2.03 16.95 8.96
CA TYR A 115 -2.90 16.07 9.75
C TYR A 115 -2.55 14.58 9.59
N ALA A 116 -2.18 14.17 8.39
CA ALA A 116 -1.90 12.77 8.09
C ALA A 116 -0.64 12.25 8.78
N ILE A 117 0.42 13.06 8.88
CA ILE A 117 1.69 12.63 9.50
C ILE A 117 1.54 12.40 11.01
N PRO A 118 0.97 13.31 11.83
CA PRO A 118 0.73 13.03 13.23
C PRO A 118 -0.19 11.82 13.45
N LEU A 119 -1.26 11.71 12.67
CA LEU A 119 -2.17 10.56 12.73
C LEU A 119 -1.44 9.25 12.43
N PHE A 120 -0.59 9.24 11.40
CA PHE A 120 0.24 8.10 11.05
C PHE A 120 1.09 7.64 12.23
N PHE A 121 1.80 8.54 12.90
CA PHE A 121 2.63 8.16 14.05
C PHE A 121 1.81 7.63 15.21
N VAL A 122 0.67 8.23 15.53
CA VAL A 122 -0.23 7.74 16.58
C VAL A 122 -0.66 6.31 16.27
N ILE A 123 -1.17 6.06 15.06
CA ILE A 123 -1.64 4.73 14.65
C ILE A 123 -0.48 3.73 14.59
N LEU A 124 0.68 4.15 14.07
CA LEU A 124 1.89 3.32 14.01
C LEU A 124 2.25 2.77 15.41
N PHE A 125 2.33 3.64 16.41
CA PHE A 125 2.74 3.23 17.76
C PHE A 125 1.64 2.46 18.50
N VAL A 126 0.38 2.78 18.29
CA VAL A 126 -0.73 2.02 18.88
C VAL A 126 -0.67 0.57 18.43
N PHE A 127 -0.57 0.32 17.11
CA PHE A 127 -0.52 -1.05 16.60
C PHE A 127 0.82 -1.75 16.84
N LEU A 128 1.92 -1.01 16.88
CA LEU A 128 3.21 -1.60 17.26
C LEU A 128 3.17 -2.14 18.69
N GLY A 129 2.49 -1.45 19.62
CA GLY A 129 2.30 -1.90 20.99
C GLY A 129 1.51 -3.20 21.14
N PHE A 130 0.73 -3.62 20.14
CA PHE A 130 0.07 -4.93 20.13
C PHE A 130 1.02 -6.09 19.75
N TYR A 131 2.18 -5.80 19.14
CA TYR A 131 3.11 -6.80 18.65
C TYR A 131 4.42 -6.88 19.47
N ILE A 132 4.63 -5.98 20.40
CA ILE A 132 5.74 -5.99 21.37
C ILE A 132 5.25 -6.56 22.69
#